data_04e56b168870cc83ed7f437a2bebf13c
#
_entry.id   04e56b168870cc83ed7f437a2bebf13c
#
_cell.length_a   1.000
_cell.length_b   1.000
_cell.length_c   1.000
_cell.angle_alpha   90.00
_cell.angle_beta   90.00
_cell.angle_gamma   90.00
#
_symmetry.space_group_name_H-M   'P 1'
#
loop_
_entity.id
_entity.type
_entity.pdbx_description
1 polymer ?
#
loop_
_entity_poly.entity_id
_entity_poly.type
_entity_poly.pdbx_seq_one_letter_code
_entity_poly.pdbx_strand_id
1 'polypeptide(L)'
;MSSVTIPEHYKSLLGLYDTQKAIGLIKTIFQEKLCLALHLKRVTAPLFVRHGSGLNDDLNGVERPVAFDVPCLDGQAEIVHSLAKWKRYALYKYGFRPGQGLVTDMNAVRRDETLDNLHSIYVDQWDWERVITARQRNLEFLKDTVRDIVDAVCATSDELRWKFPALKKIRLSRDVTFITTQELEDLYPGLTPKERENAFAKAHGTICIMQIGGKLRSGLPHDGRAPDYDDWTLNCDILFWHKPLGCALELSSMGIRVDADAMRRQLAEAGCPERAELPFHKMLLDGTLPLTMGGGIGQSRLCMLLLGKVHVGEVQVSLWDDETVSACREAGIELL
;
A
#
# COMPACT_ATOMS: atom_id res chain seq x y z
N MET A 1 24.78 -11.81 2.16
CA MET A 1 23.85 -12.97 2.03
C MET A 1 22.60 -12.44 1.35
N SER A 2 22.15 -13.11 0.30
CA SER A 2 20.91 -12.73 -0.40
C SER A 2 19.76 -12.65 0.58
N SER A 3 18.98 -11.56 0.54
CA SER A 3 17.74 -11.41 1.30
C SER A 3 16.58 -12.20 0.68
N VAL A 4 16.84 -12.93 -0.43
CA VAL A 4 15.82 -13.66 -1.18
C VAL A 4 15.59 -15.04 -0.59
N THR A 5 14.35 -15.33 -0.26
CA THR A 5 13.89 -16.65 0.16
C THR A 5 13.34 -17.40 -1.04
N ILE A 6 13.91 -18.57 -1.33
CA ILE A 6 13.43 -19.45 -2.41
C ILE A 6 12.77 -20.67 -1.77
N PRO A 7 11.43 -20.82 -1.93
CA PRO A 7 10.73 -21.99 -1.39
C PRO A 7 11.17 -23.26 -2.10
N GLU A 8 11.36 -24.32 -1.32
CA GLU A 8 11.72 -25.63 -1.84
C GLU A 8 10.67 -26.14 -2.85
N HIS A 9 11.14 -26.64 -4.00
CA HIS A 9 10.29 -27.14 -5.08
C HIS A 9 9.33 -26.10 -5.71
N TYR A 10 9.57 -24.81 -5.54
CA TYR A 10 8.76 -23.80 -6.22
C TYR A 10 8.80 -23.99 -7.74
N LYS A 11 7.63 -23.93 -8.35
CA LYS A 11 7.46 -23.86 -9.81
C LYS A 11 6.36 -22.87 -10.12
N SER A 12 6.66 -21.93 -10.99
CA SER A 12 5.65 -20.98 -11.48
C SER A 12 4.47 -21.71 -12.12
N LEU A 13 3.25 -21.30 -11.78
CA LEU A 13 2.01 -21.88 -12.31
C LEU A 13 1.74 -21.46 -13.76
N LEU A 14 2.31 -20.36 -14.22
CA LEU A 14 2.19 -19.83 -15.58
C LEU A 14 3.58 -19.56 -16.14
N GLY A 15 3.80 -19.93 -17.40
CA GLY A 15 4.97 -19.49 -18.14
C GLY A 15 4.97 -17.98 -18.38
N LEU A 16 6.10 -17.45 -18.86
CA LEU A 16 6.34 -15.99 -18.99
C LEU A 16 5.27 -15.27 -19.80
N TYR A 17 4.91 -15.80 -20.98
CA TYR A 17 3.89 -15.20 -21.84
C TYR A 17 2.51 -15.12 -21.17
N ASP A 18 2.05 -16.22 -20.54
CA ASP A 18 0.76 -16.24 -19.85
C ASP A 18 0.79 -15.42 -18.56
N THR A 19 1.95 -15.28 -17.90
CA THR A 19 2.15 -14.37 -16.78
C THR A 19 1.90 -12.93 -17.23
N GLN A 20 2.48 -12.48 -18.36
CA GLN A 20 2.25 -11.13 -18.90
C GLN A 20 0.78 -10.88 -19.26
N LYS A 21 0.12 -11.85 -19.89
CA LYS A 21 -1.33 -11.77 -20.18
C LYS A 21 -2.16 -11.65 -18.90
N ALA A 22 -1.83 -12.45 -17.89
CA ALA A 22 -2.53 -12.44 -16.60
C ALA A 22 -2.33 -11.11 -15.87
N ILE A 23 -1.12 -10.53 -15.87
CA ILE A 23 -0.84 -9.20 -15.29
C ILE A 23 -1.73 -8.15 -15.94
N GLY A 24 -1.82 -8.10 -17.28
CA GLY A 24 -2.68 -7.17 -17.99
C GLY A 24 -4.15 -7.31 -17.61
N LEU A 25 -4.64 -8.55 -17.48
CA LEU A 25 -6.01 -8.83 -17.06
C LEU A 25 -6.26 -8.44 -15.61
N ILE A 26 -5.35 -8.74 -14.69
CA ILE A 26 -5.44 -8.34 -13.27
C ILE A 26 -5.60 -6.82 -13.19
N LYS A 27 -4.71 -6.08 -13.86
CA LYS A 27 -4.74 -4.62 -13.82
C LYS A 27 -6.06 -4.05 -14.31
N THR A 28 -6.62 -4.58 -15.38
CA THR A 28 -7.91 -4.11 -15.93
C THR A 28 -9.08 -4.49 -15.01
N ILE A 29 -9.23 -5.77 -14.70
CA ILE A 29 -10.37 -6.30 -13.95
C ILE A 29 -10.43 -5.73 -12.54
N PHE A 30 -9.28 -5.72 -11.84
CA PHE A 30 -9.24 -5.21 -10.47
C PHE A 30 -9.56 -3.72 -10.40
N GLN A 31 -8.97 -2.91 -11.29
CA GLN A 31 -9.25 -1.47 -11.32
C GLN A 31 -10.74 -1.19 -11.56
N GLU A 32 -11.39 -1.90 -12.48
CA GLU A 32 -12.82 -1.74 -12.74
C GLU A 32 -13.66 -2.08 -11.51
N LYS A 33 -13.35 -3.21 -10.85
CA LYS A 33 -14.05 -3.63 -9.62
C LYS A 33 -13.83 -2.65 -8.47
N LEU A 34 -12.61 -2.18 -8.27
CA LEU A 34 -12.27 -1.19 -7.25
C LEU A 34 -13.01 0.14 -7.50
N CYS A 35 -13.02 0.62 -8.75
CA CYS A 35 -13.73 1.84 -9.12
C CYS A 35 -15.24 1.74 -8.86
N LEU A 36 -15.82 0.58 -9.14
CA LEU A 36 -17.25 0.34 -8.90
C LEU A 36 -17.55 0.28 -7.39
N ALA A 37 -16.79 -0.49 -6.63
CA ALA A 37 -16.99 -0.70 -5.19
C ALA A 37 -16.87 0.60 -4.39
N LEU A 38 -15.88 1.42 -4.71
CA LEU A 38 -15.57 2.64 -3.95
C LEU A 38 -16.07 3.94 -4.62
N HIS A 39 -16.79 3.85 -5.74
CA HIS A 39 -17.28 5.01 -6.52
C HIS A 39 -16.15 5.95 -6.96
N LEU A 40 -15.09 5.39 -7.55
CA LEU A 40 -13.90 6.12 -7.95
C LEU A 40 -13.94 6.50 -9.43
N LYS A 41 -13.32 7.63 -9.75
CA LYS A 41 -13.01 8.05 -11.12
C LYS A 41 -11.51 8.07 -11.33
N ARG A 42 -11.04 7.51 -12.45
CA ARG A 42 -9.63 7.56 -12.80
C ARG A 42 -9.23 8.99 -13.16
N VAL A 43 -8.11 9.45 -12.59
CA VAL A 43 -7.47 10.73 -12.88
C VAL A 43 -5.99 10.55 -13.19
N THR A 44 -5.37 11.55 -13.80
CA THR A 44 -3.92 11.60 -13.96
C THR A 44 -3.26 12.11 -12.69
N ALA A 45 -2.06 11.61 -12.38
CA ALA A 45 -1.28 12.00 -11.23
C ALA A 45 0.15 12.41 -11.63
N PRO A 46 0.84 13.21 -10.79
CA PRO A 46 2.22 13.57 -11.03
C PRO A 46 3.16 12.38 -10.74
N LEU A 47 4.21 12.24 -11.54
CA LEU A 47 5.35 11.39 -11.23
C LEU A 47 6.30 12.08 -10.24
N PHE A 48 6.34 13.40 -10.27
CA PHE A 48 7.20 14.24 -9.43
C PHE A 48 6.46 15.51 -8.98
N VAL A 49 6.88 16.05 -7.86
CA VAL A 49 6.35 17.28 -7.28
C VAL A 49 7.49 18.26 -6.98
N ARG A 50 7.16 19.53 -6.76
CA ARG A 50 8.14 20.54 -6.35
C ARG A 50 8.64 20.21 -4.93
N HIS A 51 9.96 20.26 -4.72
CA HIS A 51 10.54 20.17 -3.38
C HIS A 51 9.95 21.24 -2.44
N GLY A 52 9.69 20.87 -1.18
CA GLY A 52 9.13 21.77 -0.19
C GLY A 52 7.64 22.11 -0.35
N SER A 53 6.93 21.46 -1.30
CA SER A 53 5.47 21.66 -1.44
C SER A 53 4.64 21.06 -0.31
N GLY A 54 5.21 20.11 0.45
CA GLY A 54 4.51 19.30 1.44
C GLY A 54 3.63 18.20 0.83
N LEU A 55 3.71 17.99 -0.51
CA LEU A 55 2.92 16.98 -1.21
C LEU A 55 3.61 15.61 -1.31
N ASN A 56 4.95 15.58 -1.24
CA ASN A 56 5.68 14.30 -1.19
C ASN A 56 5.57 13.67 0.20
N ASP A 57 5.86 12.39 0.28
CA ASP A 57 5.89 11.62 1.51
C ASP A 57 7.34 11.42 1.95
N ASP A 58 7.62 11.66 3.23
CA ASP A 58 8.94 11.39 3.82
C ASP A 58 9.03 9.96 4.36
N LEU A 59 8.00 9.14 4.15
CA LEU A 59 7.87 7.76 4.67
C LEU A 59 8.15 7.73 6.19
N ASN A 60 9.24 7.08 6.60
CA ASN A 60 9.66 7.06 8.01
C ASN A 60 10.54 8.27 8.40
N GLY A 61 10.79 9.20 7.47
CA GLY A 61 11.56 10.42 7.70
C GLY A 61 13.08 10.27 7.51
N VAL A 62 13.54 9.11 7.04
CA VAL A 62 14.95 8.81 6.76
C VAL A 62 15.24 8.54 5.28
N GLU A 63 14.22 8.17 4.52
CA GLU A 63 14.31 7.85 3.10
C GLU A 63 14.52 9.12 2.28
N ARG A 64 15.49 9.06 1.36
CA ARG A 64 15.84 10.20 0.51
C ARG A 64 15.10 10.15 -0.81
N PRO A 65 14.36 11.20 -1.21
CA PRO A 65 13.72 11.24 -2.53
C PRO A 65 14.78 11.28 -3.65
N VAL A 66 14.40 10.82 -4.83
CA VAL A 66 15.15 11.08 -6.05
C VAL A 66 14.82 12.49 -6.51
N ALA A 67 15.72 13.43 -6.24
CA ALA A 67 15.58 14.83 -6.61
C ALA A 67 16.40 15.15 -7.86
N PHE A 68 15.91 16.11 -8.65
CA PHE A 68 16.58 16.63 -9.84
C PHE A 68 16.21 18.09 -10.08
N ASP A 69 17.12 18.81 -10.72
CA ASP A 69 16.88 20.19 -11.14
C ASP A 69 16.10 20.25 -12.45
N VAL A 70 15.26 21.28 -12.53
CA VAL A 70 14.46 21.57 -13.73
C VAL A 70 14.79 22.99 -14.16
N PRO A 71 15.47 23.21 -15.33
CA PRO A 71 16.01 24.52 -15.70
C PRO A 71 14.98 25.68 -15.75
N CYS A 72 13.71 25.39 -16.00
CA CYS A 72 12.64 26.39 -16.03
C CYS A 72 12.00 26.64 -14.66
N LEU A 73 12.41 25.96 -13.60
CA LEU A 73 11.91 26.14 -12.24
C LEU A 73 13.02 26.72 -11.37
N ASP A 74 12.66 27.65 -10.51
CA ASP A 74 13.52 28.05 -9.41
C ASP A 74 13.40 26.99 -8.30
N GLY A 75 14.37 26.03 -8.26
CA GLY A 75 14.40 24.92 -7.31
C GLY A 75 14.38 23.54 -7.95
N GLN A 76 14.12 22.53 -7.12
CA GLN A 76 14.18 21.12 -7.48
C GLN A 76 12.79 20.49 -7.58
N ALA A 77 12.70 19.42 -8.37
CA ALA A 77 11.59 18.48 -8.35
C ALA A 77 12.04 17.16 -7.71
N GLU A 78 11.08 16.43 -7.14
CA GLU A 78 11.29 15.14 -6.49
C GLU A 78 10.33 14.11 -7.07
N ILE A 79 10.84 12.92 -7.42
CA ILE A 79 9.97 11.78 -7.71
C ILE A 79 9.21 11.41 -6.43
N VAL A 80 7.92 11.18 -6.56
CA VAL A 80 7.07 10.89 -5.39
C VAL A 80 7.46 9.57 -4.72
N HIS A 81 7.37 9.52 -3.38
CA HIS A 81 7.40 8.30 -2.59
C HIS A 81 5.98 7.73 -2.39
N SER A 82 4.98 8.61 -2.32
CA SER A 82 3.55 8.28 -2.32
C SER A 82 2.73 9.46 -2.81
N LEU A 83 1.45 9.22 -3.13
CA LEU A 83 0.49 10.26 -3.52
C LEU A 83 -0.53 10.56 -2.42
N ALA A 84 -0.32 10.12 -1.19
CA ALA A 84 -1.31 10.23 -0.11
C ALA A 84 -1.80 11.67 0.08
N LYS A 85 -0.88 12.62 0.19
CA LYS A 85 -1.20 14.06 0.35
C LYS A 85 -1.71 14.68 -0.94
N TRP A 86 -1.11 14.35 -2.08
CA TRP A 86 -1.53 14.86 -3.37
C TRP A 86 -2.98 14.47 -3.72
N LYS A 87 -3.40 13.23 -3.46
CA LYS A 87 -4.76 12.77 -3.76
C LYS A 87 -5.82 13.61 -3.06
N ARG A 88 -5.62 13.91 -1.78
CA ARG A 88 -6.53 14.78 -1.01
C ARG A 88 -6.60 16.18 -1.59
N TYR A 89 -5.46 16.77 -1.95
CA TYR A 89 -5.39 18.05 -2.65
C TYR A 89 -6.10 17.99 -4.02
N ALA A 90 -5.93 16.91 -4.78
CA ALA A 90 -6.57 16.72 -6.08
C ALA A 90 -8.11 16.64 -5.96
N LEU A 91 -8.64 15.96 -4.94
CA LEU A 91 -10.09 15.94 -4.68
C LEU A 91 -10.64 17.34 -4.44
N TYR A 92 -9.95 18.16 -3.65
CA TYR A 92 -10.30 19.58 -3.46
C TYR A 92 -10.25 20.34 -4.76
N LYS A 93 -9.11 20.29 -5.46
CA LYS A 93 -8.87 21.06 -6.70
C LYS A 93 -9.86 20.72 -7.81
N TYR A 94 -10.27 19.46 -7.91
CA TYR A 94 -11.17 18.97 -8.96
C TYR A 94 -12.65 19.03 -8.54
N GLY A 95 -12.96 19.47 -7.34
CA GLY A 95 -14.33 19.67 -6.85
C GLY A 95 -15.11 18.38 -6.60
N PHE A 96 -14.44 17.32 -6.14
CA PHE A 96 -15.11 16.08 -5.74
C PHE A 96 -15.96 16.30 -4.49
N ARG A 97 -17.10 15.62 -4.42
CA ARG A 97 -18.11 15.74 -3.36
C ARG A 97 -18.12 14.50 -2.46
N PRO A 98 -18.71 14.59 -1.24
CA PRO A 98 -18.89 13.44 -0.38
C PRO A 98 -19.48 12.24 -1.10
N GLY A 99 -18.88 11.05 -0.91
CA GLY A 99 -19.22 9.82 -1.58
C GLY A 99 -18.54 9.59 -2.93
N GLN A 100 -17.86 10.59 -3.49
CA GLN A 100 -17.07 10.48 -4.72
C GLN A 100 -15.58 10.35 -4.39
N GLY A 101 -14.85 9.63 -5.24
CA GLY A 101 -13.41 9.47 -5.09
C GLY A 101 -12.67 9.41 -6.42
N LEU A 102 -11.36 9.44 -6.31
CA LEU A 102 -10.43 9.25 -7.42
C LEU A 102 -9.59 7.99 -7.25
N VAL A 103 -9.10 7.46 -8.34
CA VAL A 103 -8.04 6.46 -8.43
C VAL A 103 -7.04 6.88 -9.49
N THR A 104 -5.79 6.57 -9.25
CA THR A 104 -4.69 6.82 -10.19
C THR A 104 -3.62 5.75 -10.08
N ASP A 105 -2.79 5.62 -11.11
CA ASP A 105 -1.55 4.87 -10.98
C ASP A 105 -0.51 5.76 -10.28
N MET A 106 0.03 5.27 -9.18
CA MET A 106 1.19 5.83 -8.53
C MET A 106 2.41 5.02 -8.95
N ASN A 107 3.43 5.72 -9.44
CA ASN A 107 4.74 5.16 -9.74
C ASN A 107 5.76 5.91 -8.88
N ALA A 108 6.42 5.20 -7.98
CA ALA A 108 7.38 5.77 -7.05
C ALA A 108 8.75 5.12 -7.18
N VAL A 109 9.79 5.86 -6.82
CA VAL A 109 11.15 5.34 -6.72
C VAL A 109 11.63 5.51 -5.28
N ARG A 110 11.81 4.40 -4.59
CA ARG A 110 12.34 4.33 -3.22
C ARG A 110 13.81 3.90 -3.29
N ARG A 111 14.69 4.84 -3.50
CA ARG A 111 16.11 4.59 -3.79
C ARG A 111 16.87 3.89 -2.65
N ASP A 112 16.40 4.03 -1.42
CA ASP A 112 17.02 3.47 -0.22
C ASP A 112 16.33 2.16 0.24
N GLU A 113 15.43 1.57 -0.60
CA GLU A 113 14.71 0.35 -0.26
C GLU A 113 15.65 -0.87 -0.17
N THR A 114 15.41 -1.69 0.83
CA THR A 114 16.09 -3.00 0.95
C THR A 114 15.35 -4.01 0.09
N LEU A 115 16.05 -4.55 -0.91
CA LEU A 115 15.48 -5.50 -1.86
C LEU A 115 15.32 -6.88 -1.22
N ASP A 116 14.14 -7.46 -1.42
CA ASP A 116 13.82 -8.84 -1.03
C ASP A 116 12.75 -9.43 -1.96
N ASN A 117 12.10 -10.52 -1.57
CA ASN A 117 11.03 -11.14 -2.37
C ASN A 117 9.83 -10.21 -2.64
N LEU A 118 9.55 -9.25 -1.76
CA LEU A 118 8.35 -8.39 -1.77
C LEU A 118 8.65 -6.92 -2.06
N HIS A 119 9.92 -6.48 -1.90
CA HIS A 119 10.33 -5.09 -2.00
C HIS A 119 11.21 -4.85 -3.23
N SER A 120 10.91 -3.76 -3.93
CA SER A 120 11.63 -3.24 -5.10
C SER A 120 11.83 -1.74 -4.95
N ILE A 121 12.89 -1.21 -5.56
CA ILE A 121 13.09 0.26 -5.66
C ILE A 121 11.99 0.94 -6.47
N TYR A 122 11.32 0.22 -7.36
CA TYR A 122 10.15 0.69 -8.10
C TYR A 122 8.87 0.21 -7.41
N VAL A 123 8.00 1.14 -7.03
CA VAL A 123 6.72 0.86 -6.37
C VAL A 123 5.58 1.32 -7.27
N ASP A 124 4.69 0.40 -7.62
CA ASP A 124 3.50 0.66 -8.40
C ASP A 124 2.22 0.37 -7.59
N GLN A 125 1.32 1.34 -7.51
CA GLN A 125 0.07 1.20 -6.74
C GLN A 125 -1.12 1.72 -7.54
N TRP A 126 -2.31 1.17 -7.29
CA TRP A 126 -3.56 1.91 -7.44
C TRP A 126 -3.73 2.77 -6.18
N ASP A 127 -3.47 4.04 -6.35
CA ASP A 127 -3.67 5.02 -5.30
C ASP A 127 -5.08 5.59 -5.40
N TRP A 128 -5.86 5.45 -4.35
CA TRP A 128 -7.23 5.90 -4.31
C TRP A 128 -7.49 6.83 -3.12
N GLU A 129 -8.48 7.72 -3.28
CA GLU A 129 -8.90 8.63 -2.23
C GLU A 129 -10.37 8.99 -2.45
N ARG A 130 -11.17 9.05 -1.37
CA ARG A 130 -12.61 9.33 -1.41
C ARG A 130 -12.96 10.42 -0.41
N VAL A 131 -13.82 11.39 -0.82
CA VAL A 131 -14.36 12.39 0.10
C VAL A 131 -15.41 11.72 1.00
N ILE A 132 -15.29 11.93 2.31
CA ILE A 132 -16.19 11.39 3.32
C ILE A 132 -16.85 12.52 4.12
N THR A 133 -17.93 12.18 4.81
CA THR A 133 -18.59 13.06 5.79
C THR A 133 -17.99 12.86 7.18
N ALA A 134 -18.20 13.81 8.09
CA ALA A 134 -17.79 13.67 9.49
C ALA A 134 -18.41 12.42 10.17
N ARG A 135 -19.63 12.03 9.78
CA ARG A 135 -20.30 10.83 10.32
C ARG A 135 -19.62 9.52 9.91
N GLN A 136 -18.90 9.52 8.77
CA GLN A 136 -18.17 8.36 8.25
C GLN A 136 -16.75 8.24 8.84
N ARG A 137 -16.32 9.18 9.68
CA ARG A 137 -15.03 9.16 10.35
C ARG A 137 -15.07 8.22 11.57
N ASN A 138 -15.12 6.91 11.32
CA ASN A 138 -15.19 5.88 12.36
C ASN A 138 -14.68 4.52 11.85
N LEU A 139 -14.39 3.60 12.78
CA LEU A 139 -13.84 2.27 12.48
C LEU A 139 -14.80 1.38 11.68
N GLU A 140 -16.10 1.50 11.84
CA GLU A 140 -17.04 0.65 11.07
C GLU A 140 -17.02 1.01 9.59
N PHE A 141 -16.97 2.30 9.26
CA PHE A 141 -16.81 2.73 7.87
C PHE A 141 -15.47 2.29 7.27
N LEU A 142 -14.38 2.30 8.08
CA LEU A 142 -13.08 1.75 7.69
C LEU A 142 -13.20 0.26 7.37
N LYS A 143 -13.79 -0.53 8.27
CA LYS A 143 -13.97 -1.98 8.10
C LYS A 143 -14.84 -2.35 6.88
N ASP A 144 -15.91 -1.60 6.64
CA ASP A 144 -16.77 -1.81 5.47
C ASP A 144 -15.99 -1.58 4.18
N THR A 145 -15.20 -0.50 4.12
CA THR A 145 -14.33 -0.22 2.96
C THR A 145 -13.27 -1.31 2.74
N VAL A 146 -12.71 -1.86 3.82
CA VAL A 146 -11.79 -3.01 3.75
C VAL A 146 -12.48 -4.23 3.14
N ARG A 147 -13.71 -4.54 3.56
CA ARG A 147 -14.49 -5.66 3.00
C ARG A 147 -14.74 -5.47 1.51
N ASP A 148 -15.10 -4.26 1.07
CA ASP A 148 -15.31 -3.91 -0.34
C ASP A 148 -14.04 -4.15 -1.18
N ILE A 149 -12.87 -3.75 -0.66
CA ILE A 149 -11.58 -3.97 -1.34
C ILE A 149 -11.23 -5.46 -1.42
N VAL A 150 -11.37 -6.20 -0.32
CA VAL A 150 -11.10 -7.64 -0.28
C VAL A 150 -12.04 -8.39 -1.23
N ASP A 151 -13.29 -7.97 -1.33
CA ASP A 151 -14.26 -8.55 -2.26
C ASP A 151 -13.84 -8.32 -3.73
N ALA A 152 -13.36 -7.12 -4.06
CA ALA A 152 -12.81 -6.81 -5.39
C ALA A 152 -11.57 -7.67 -5.72
N VAL A 153 -10.66 -7.89 -4.75
CA VAL A 153 -9.50 -8.78 -4.90
C VAL A 153 -9.94 -10.22 -5.18
N CYS A 154 -10.85 -10.75 -4.36
CA CYS A 154 -11.34 -12.11 -4.49
C CYS A 154 -12.12 -12.33 -5.79
N ALA A 155 -12.96 -11.37 -6.20
CA ALA A 155 -13.70 -11.42 -7.45
C ALA A 155 -12.75 -11.39 -8.67
N THR A 156 -11.65 -10.62 -8.60
CA THR A 156 -10.59 -10.66 -9.63
C THR A 156 -9.92 -12.03 -9.69
N SER A 157 -9.59 -12.62 -8.54
CA SER A 157 -9.05 -13.98 -8.47
C SER A 157 -9.98 -15.02 -9.09
N ASP A 158 -11.29 -14.91 -8.86
CA ASP A 158 -12.29 -15.83 -9.42
C ASP A 158 -12.30 -15.79 -10.96
N GLU A 159 -12.27 -14.59 -11.57
CA GLU A 159 -12.20 -14.43 -13.01
C GLU A 159 -10.90 -14.98 -13.61
N LEU A 160 -9.77 -14.77 -12.94
CA LEU A 160 -8.47 -15.30 -13.38
C LEU A 160 -8.45 -16.83 -13.38
N ARG A 161 -8.98 -17.47 -12.33
CA ARG A 161 -9.06 -18.92 -12.23
C ARG A 161 -9.92 -19.56 -13.31
N TRP A 162 -10.90 -18.82 -13.80
CA TRP A 162 -11.70 -19.26 -14.94
C TRP A 162 -10.91 -19.20 -16.25
N LYS A 163 -10.12 -18.13 -16.46
CA LYS A 163 -9.29 -17.94 -17.66
C LYS A 163 -8.02 -18.76 -17.65
N PHE A 164 -7.42 -18.96 -16.48
CA PHE A 164 -6.18 -19.72 -16.26
C PHE A 164 -6.41 -20.86 -15.26
N PRO A 165 -6.82 -22.07 -15.72
CA PRO A 165 -7.14 -23.19 -14.83
C PRO A 165 -5.99 -23.60 -13.88
N ALA A 166 -4.74 -23.35 -14.24
CA ALA A 166 -3.56 -23.61 -13.37
C ALA A 166 -3.63 -22.82 -12.05
N LEU A 167 -4.28 -21.65 -12.04
CA LEU A 167 -4.45 -20.81 -10.86
C LEU A 167 -5.54 -21.29 -9.89
N LYS A 168 -6.27 -22.38 -10.19
CA LYS A 168 -7.30 -22.96 -9.31
C LYS A 168 -6.76 -23.37 -7.93
N LYS A 169 -5.46 -23.55 -7.81
CA LYS A 169 -4.77 -23.88 -6.55
C LYS A 169 -4.72 -22.69 -5.59
N ILE A 170 -4.78 -21.45 -6.11
CA ILE A 170 -4.76 -20.23 -5.31
C ILE A 170 -6.15 -20.01 -4.76
N ARG A 171 -6.27 -19.94 -3.44
CA ARG A 171 -7.54 -19.72 -2.73
C ARG A 171 -7.32 -18.59 -1.73
N LEU A 172 -8.14 -17.56 -1.83
CA LEU A 172 -8.17 -16.42 -0.91
C LEU A 172 -9.46 -16.49 -0.08
N SER A 173 -9.39 -16.07 1.18
CA SER A 173 -10.58 -15.90 2.02
C SER A 173 -11.21 -14.55 1.74
N ARG A 174 -12.54 -14.50 1.56
CA ARG A 174 -13.32 -13.26 1.54
C ARG A 174 -13.58 -12.74 2.95
N ASP A 175 -13.60 -13.64 3.94
CA ASP A 175 -13.78 -13.29 5.32
C ASP A 175 -12.52 -12.60 5.84
N VAL A 176 -12.67 -11.38 6.35
CA VAL A 176 -11.59 -10.57 6.91
C VAL A 176 -11.65 -10.65 8.43
N THR A 177 -10.55 -11.07 9.04
CA THR A 177 -10.37 -10.99 10.49
C THR A 177 -9.71 -9.69 10.88
N PHE A 178 -10.41 -8.86 11.64
CA PHE A 178 -9.92 -7.56 12.12
C PHE A 178 -9.27 -7.70 13.47
N ILE A 179 -8.14 -7.03 13.65
CA ILE A 179 -7.40 -6.96 14.92
C ILE A 179 -6.70 -5.61 15.04
N THR A 180 -6.59 -5.05 16.22
CA THR A 180 -5.75 -3.87 16.47
C THR A 180 -4.30 -4.28 16.71
N THR A 181 -3.37 -3.38 16.49
CA THR A 181 -1.96 -3.62 16.79
C THR A 181 -1.71 -3.98 18.25
N GLN A 182 -2.48 -3.39 19.19
CA GLN A 182 -2.36 -3.72 20.60
C GLN A 182 -2.90 -5.12 20.93
N GLU A 183 -4.05 -5.50 20.38
CA GLU A 183 -4.58 -6.87 20.54
C GLU A 183 -3.62 -7.90 19.96
N LEU A 184 -2.98 -7.59 18.84
CA LEU A 184 -1.99 -8.47 18.20
C LEU A 184 -0.73 -8.62 19.06
N GLU A 185 -0.27 -7.55 19.71
CA GLU A 185 0.82 -7.61 20.69
C GLU A 185 0.44 -8.44 21.92
N ASP A 186 -0.77 -8.25 22.46
CA ASP A 186 -1.25 -8.99 23.62
C ASP A 186 -1.40 -10.49 23.33
N LEU A 187 -1.78 -10.84 22.10
CA LEU A 187 -1.93 -12.23 21.66
C LEU A 187 -0.57 -12.94 21.47
N TYR A 188 0.45 -12.20 21.02
CA TYR A 188 1.79 -12.73 20.73
C TYR A 188 2.88 -11.85 21.36
N PRO A 189 2.97 -11.73 22.70
CA PRO A 189 3.85 -10.76 23.35
C PRO A 189 5.35 -11.03 23.12
N GLY A 190 5.74 -12.29 22.83
CA GLY A 190 7.13 -12.67 22.62
C GLY A 190 7.61 -12.58 21.16
N LEU A 191 6.72 -12.23 20.23
CA LEU A 191 7.06 -12.16 18.80
C LEU A 191 7.33 -10.72 18.36
N THR A 192 8.17 -10.57 17.35
CA THR A 192 8.35 -9.30 16.63
C THR A 192 7.07 -8.92 15.86
N PRO A 193 6.86 -7.65 15.49
CA PRO A 193 5.70 -7.24 14.72
C PRO A 193 5.46 -8.12 13.47
N LYS A 194 6.50 -8.39 12.68
CA LYS A 194 6.39 -9.21 11.46
C LYS A 194 6.06 -10.68 11.75
N GLU A 195 6.59 -11.25 12.82
CA GLU A 195 6.25 -12.60 13.26
C GLU A 195 4.80 -12.69 13.74
N ARG A 196 4.29 -11.64 14.43
CA ARG A 196 2.88 -11.51 14.84
C ARG A 196 1.95 -11.52 13.62
N GLU A 197 2.26 -10.71 12.61
CA GLU A 197 1.53 -10.67 11.33
C GLU A 197 1.50 -12.05 10.67
N ASN A 198 2.66 -12.69 10.55
CA ASN A 198 2.78 -14.02 9.95
C ASN A 198 1.96 -15.07 10.70
N ALA A 199 2.03 -15.10 12.03
CA ALA A 199 1.30 -16.05 12.85
C ALA A 199 -0.22 -15.86 12.70
N PHE A 200 -0.68 -14.60 12.75
CA PHE A 200 -2.09 -14.27 12.67
C PHE A 200 -2.66 -14.48 11.25
N ALA A 201 -1.94 -14.06 10.21
CA ALA A 201 -2.34 -14.28 8.83
C ALA A 201 -2.36 -15.78 8.45
N LYS A 202 -1.42 -16.56 8.97
CA LYS A 202 -1.39 -18.02 8.78
C LYS A 202 -2.63 -18.69 9.34
N ALA A 203 -3.14 -18.22 10.47
CA ALA A 203 -4.31 -18.78 11.13
C ALA A 203 -5.62 -18.37 10.44
N HIS A 204 -5.71 -17.13 9.90
CA HIS A 204 -6.96 -16.54 9.46
C HIS A 204 -7.06 -16.32 7.93
N GLY A 205 -5.96 -16.39 7.18
CA GLY A 205 -5.93 -16.23 5.73
C GLY A 205 -5.93 -14.78 5.27
N THR A 206 -7.02 -14.05 5.47
CA THR A 206 -7.15 -12.60 5.17
C THR A 206 -7.36 -11.84 6.47
N ILE A 207 -6.49 -10.88 6.74
CA ILE A 207 -6.51 -10.10 7.98
C ILE A 207 -6.45 -8.61 7.70
N CYS A 208 -6.96 -7.82 8.64
CA CYS A 208 -6.83 -6.38 8.66
C CYS A 208 -6.29 -5.96 10.03
N ILE A 209 -5.08 -5.40 10.04
CA ILE A 209 -4.43 -4.88 11.24
C ILE A 209 -4.72 -3.39 11.33
N MET A 210 -5.32 -2.95 12.42
CA MET A 210 -5.80 -1.58 12.62
C MET A 210 -4.98 -0.82 13.66
N GLN A 211 -5.05 0.51 13.60
CA GLN A 211 -4.47 1.44 14.57
C GLN A 211 -2.93 1.35 14.63
N ILE A 212 -2.30 1.57 13.48
CA ILE A 212 -0.86 1.55 13.29
C ILE A 212 -0.30 2.97 13.42
N GLY A 213 0.89 3.12 14.04
CA GLY A 213 1.66 4.37 14.15
C GLY A 213 1.89 4.84 15.58
N GLY A 214 0.91 4.70 16.47
CA GLY A 214 1.07 5.03 17.89
C GLY A 214 1.89 3.99 18.67
N LYS A 215 2.42 4.39 19.82
CA LYS A 215 3.13 3.48 20.72
C LYS A 215 2.17 2.50 21.39
N LEU A 216 2.56 1.23 21.41
CA LEU A 216 1.89 0.17 22.11
C LEU A 216 2.24 0.19 23.62
N ARG A 217 1.63 -0.68 24.41
CA ARG A 217 1.92 -0.80 25.87
C ARG A 217 3.36 -1.19 26.15
N SER A 218 4.05 -1.85 25.21
CA SER A 218 5.49 -2.12 25.29
C SER A 218 6.36 -0.85 25.16
N GLY A 219 5.76 0.28 24.74
CA GLY A 219 6.48 1.53 24.46
C GLY A 219 7.01 1.67 23.04
N LEU A 220 6.89 0.63 22.21
CA LEU A 220 7.29 0.62 20.81
C LEU A 220 6.07 0.64 19.90
N PRO A 221 6.13 1.24 18.70
CA PRO A 221 5.07 1.10 17.71
C PRO A 221 5.09 -0.32 17.10
N HIS A 222 3.96 -0.75 16.54
CA HIS A 222 3.90 -1.97 15.73
C HIS A 222 4.70 -1.79 14.44
N ASP A 223 4.45 -0.68 13.76
CA ASP A 223 5.14 -0.25 12.54
C ASP A 223 5.17 1.28 12.46
N GLY A 224 6.05 1.83 11.60
CA GLY A 224 6.12 3.25 11.31
C GLY A 224 4.92 3.74 10.51
N ARG A 225 4.47 4.96 10.79
CA ARG A 225 3.46 5.67 9.99
C ARG A 225 3.78 7.16 9.96
N ALA A 226 3.78 7.74 8.77
CA ALA A 226 3.90 9.18 8.65
C ALA A 226 2.76 9.88 9.44
N PRO A 227 3.05 10.98 10.14
CA PRO A 227 2.09 11.62 11.04
C PRO A 227 1.07 12.51 10.32
N ASP A 228 1.19 12.72 9.02
CA ASP A 228 0.59 13.84 8.30
C ASP A 228 -0.42 13.44 7.20
N TYR A 229 -0.81 12.16 7.12
CA TYR A 229 -1.90 11.77 6.24
C TYR A 229 -2.91 10.79 6.86
N ASP A 230 -2.52 9.65 7.45
CA ASP A 230 -3.47 8.74 8.12
C ASP A 230 -3.66 9.09 9.59
N ASP A 231 -4.92 9.08 10.07
CA ASP A 231 -5.18 9.07 11.50
C ASP A 231 -4.80 7.71 12.09
N TRP A 232 -3.82 7.68 12.98
CA TRP A 232 -3.30 6.46 13.58
C TRP A 232 -4.35 5.65 14.35
N THR A 233 -5.46 6.27 14.74
CA THR A 233 -6.59 5.58 15.37
C THR A 233 -7.61 5.03 14.38
N LEU A 234 -7.52 5.40 13.10
CA LEU A 234 -8.50 5.11 12.05
C LEU A 234 -7.82 4.63 10.74
N ASN A 235 -6.70 3.95 10.84
CA ASN A 235 -5.97 3.38 9.71
C ASN A 235 -5.85 1.86 9.85
N CYS A 236 -5.42 1.22 8.79
CA CYS A 236 -5.17 -0.22 8.77
C CYS A 236 -4.32 -0.65 7.58
N ASP A 237 -3.78 -1.87 7.70
CA ASP A 237 -3.18 -2.63 6.62
C ASP A 237 -4.00 -3.89 6.34
N ILE A 238 -4.15 -4.22 5.05
CA ILE A 238 -4.82 -5.44 4.57
C ILE A 238 -3.74 -6.42 4.16
N LEU A 239 -3.69 -7.57 4.82
CA LEU A 239 -2.71 -8.60 4.56
C LEU A 239 -3.39 -9.93 4.18
N PHE A 240 -2.76 -10.65 3.27
CA PHE A 240 -3.16 -11.99 2.86
C PHE A 240 -2.06 -13.00 3.22
N TRP A 241 -2.45 -14.17 3.68
CA TRP A 241 -1.50 -15.26 3.81
C TRP A 241 -1.02 -15.73 2.45
N HIS A 242 0.22 -15.45 2.12
CA HIS A 242 0.85 -15.85 0.87
C HIS A 242 1.48 -17.25 1.02
N LYS A 243 0.70 -18.26 0.69
CA LYS A 243 1.08 -19.65 0.89
C LYS A 243 2.42 -20.05 0.25
N PRO A 244 2.76 -19.63 -0.99
CA PRO A 244 4.03 -20.00 -1.62
C PRO A 244 5.26 -19.54 -0.83
N LEU A 245 5.25 -18.32 -0.25
CA LEU A 245 6.34 -17.81 0.58
C LEU A 245 6.19 -18.16 2.07
N GLY A 246 5.01 -18.59 2.50
CA GLY A 246 4.74 -18.86 3.92
C GLY A 246 4.79 -17.60 4.79
N CYS A 247 4.36 -16.46 4.26
CA CYS A 247 4.36 -15.18 4.97
C CYS A 247 3.05 -14.40 4.78
N ALA A 248 2.81 -13.42 5.64
CA ALA A 248 1.81 -12.39 5.45
C ALA A 248 2.29 -11.43 4.36
N LEU A 249 1.50 -11.24 3.32
CA LEU A 249 1.74 -10.29 2.25
C LEU A 249 0.82 -9.09 2.45
N GLU A 250 1.39 -7.96 2.82
CA GLU A 250 0.68 -6.69 2.87
C GLU A 250 0.35 -6.23 1.45
N LEU A 251 -0.94 -6.16 1.16
CA LEU A 251 -1.43 -5.75 -0.15
C LEU A 251 -1.76 -4.26 -0.19
N SER A 252 -2.30 -3.72 0.90
CA SER A 252 -2.78 -2.34 0.95
C SER A 252 -2.57 -1.74 2.33
N SER A 253 -2.10 -0.50 2.34
CA SER A 253 -2.14 0.40 3.50
C SER A 253 -3.16 1.49 3.23
N MET A 254 -4.07 1.75 4.19
CA MET A 254 -5.15 2.71 4.02
C MET A 254 -5.62 3.30 5.35
N GLY A 255 -6.31 4.43 5.28
CA GLY A 255 -6.89 5.02 6.48
C GLY A 255 -7.87 6.15 6.20
N ILE A 256 -8.66 6.47 7.21
CA ILE A 256 -9.33 7.74 7.29
C ILE A 256 -8.25 8.77 7.59
N ARG A 257 -8.19 9.81 6.77
CA ARG A 257 -7.12 10.81 6.85
C ARG A 257 -7.26 11.68 8.09
N VAL A 258 -6.15 12.21 8.55
CA VAL A 258 -6.13 13.16 9.67
C VAL A 258 -7.08 14.33 9.43
N ASP A 259 -7.80 14.74 10.46
CA ASP A 259 -8.36 16.08 10.56
C ASP A 259 -7.34 17.05 11.19
N ALA A 260 -7.70 18.29 11.41
CA ALA A 260 -6.79 19.29 11.96
C ALA A 260 -6.27 18.90 13.37
N ASP A 261 -7.11 18.30 14.19
CA ASP A 261 -6.75 17.93 15.56
C ASP A 261 -5.86 16.69 15.59
N ALA A 262 -6.17 15.66 14.80
CA ALA A 262 -5.33 14.49 14.63
C ALA A 262 -3.96 14.85 14.07
N MET A 263 -3.90 15.74 13.07
CA MET A 263 -2.63 16.19 12.51
C MET A 263 -1.76 16.90 13.55
N ARG A 264 -2.31 17.88 14.29
CA ARG A 264 -1.54 18.57 15.33
C ARG A 264 -0.98 17.61 16.37
N ARG A 265 -1.81 16.68 16.83
CA ARG A 265 -1.41 15.67 17.82
C ARG A 265 -0.29 14.78 17.28
N GLN A 266 -0.46 14.23 16.07
CA GLN A 266 0.50 13.30 15.49
C GLN A 266 1.82 13.97 15.09
N LEU A 267 1.81 15.19 14.58
CA LEU A 267 3.04 15.97 14.32
C LEU A 267 3.83 16.24 15.60
N ALA A 268 3.15 16.56 16.71
CA ALA A 268 3.79 16.77 18.00
C ALA A 268 4.37 15.45 18.55
N GLU A 269 3.63 14.34 18.45
CA GLU A 269 4.07 13.01 18.91
C GLU A 269 5.25 12.48 18.08
N ALA A 270 5.28 12.76 16.77
CA ALA A 270 6.38 12.40 15.88
C ALA A 270 7.58 13.37 15.98
N GLY A 271 7.48 14.46 16.75
CA GLY A 271 8.56 15.42 16.93
C GLY A 271 8.87 16.30 15.71
N CYS A 272 7.90 16.52 14.83
CA CYS A 272 8.03 17.33 13.62
C CYS A 272 6.92 18.40 13.47
N PRO A 273 6.66 19.22 14.51
CA PRO A 273 5.58 20.23 14.49
C PRO A 273 5.78 21.32 13.42
N GLU A 274 7.01 21.58 12.99
CA GLU A 274 7.37 22.53 11.94
C GLU A 274 6.73 22.20 10.59
N ARG A 275 6.37 20.94 10.32
CA ARG A 275 5.65 20.54 9.10
C ARG A 275 4.28 21.21 8.96
N ALA A 276 3.69 21.70 10.07
CA ALA A 276 2.45 22.45 10.03
C ALA A 276 2.55 23.73 9.18
N GLU A 277 3.76 24.26 8.96
CA GLU A 277 4.01 25.45 8.14
C GLU A 277 4.07 25.18 6.63
N LEU A 278 4.11 23.92 6.20
CA LEU A 278 4.13 23.55 4.77
C LEU A 278 2.77 23.86 4.11
N PRO A 279 2.76 24.21 2.81
CA PRO A 279 1.54 24.65 2.11
C PRO A 279 0.36 23.68 2.22
N PHE A 280 0.58 22.40 2.00
CA PHE A 280 -0.48 21.37 2.14
C PHE A 280 -1.02 21.29 3.57
N HIS A 281 -0.14 21.33 4.57
CA HIS A 281 -0.52 21.21 5.98
C HIS A 281 -1.36 22.42 6.43
N LYS A 282 -1.00 23.64 6.00
CA LYS A 282 -1.80 24.85 6.24
C LYS A 282 -3.21 24.71 5.69
N MET A 283 -3.37 24.25 4.45
CA MET A 283 -4.70 24.05 3.84
C MET A 283 -5.54 23.03 4.61
N LEU A 284 -4.91 22.03 5.22
CA LEU A 284 -5.62 21.05 6.05
C LEU A 284 -6.02 21.66 7.40
N LEU A 285 -5.10 22.36 8.05
CA LEU A 285 -5.30 22.93 9.38
C LEU A 285 -6.32 24.07 9.41
N ASP A 286 -6.48 24.79 8.32
CA ASP A 286 -7.49 25.86 8.15
C ASP A 286 -8.84 25.35 7.64
N GLY A 287 -8.97 24.04 7.38
CA GLY A 287 -10.21 23.40 6.94
C GLY A 287 -10.54 23.57 5.46
N THR A 288 -9.58 24.03 4.63
CA THR A 288 -9.76 24.13 3.17
C THR A 288 -9.92 22.74 2.52
N LEU A 289 -9.17 21.74 2.99
CA LEU A 289 -9.22 20.39 2.41
C LEU A 289 -10.39 19.56 2.96
N PRO A 290 -11.06 18.76 2.13
CA PRO A 290 -12.17 17.91 2.56
C PRO A 290 -11.70 16.82 3.53
N LEU A 291 -12.63 16.27 4.33
CA LEU A 291 -12.40 15.00 5.04
C LEU A 291 -12.36 13.87 4.02
N THR A 292 -11.37 12.99 4.14
CA THR A 292 -11.15 11.92 3.17
C THR A 292 -10.74 10.62 3.83
N MET A 293 -10.90 9.53 3.09
CA MET A 293 -10.33 8.21 3.31
C MET A 293 -9.61 7.77 2.05
N GLY A 294 -8.48 7.13 2.18
CA GLY A 294 -7.77 6.64 1.02
C GLY A 294 -6.70 5.62 1.36
N GLY A 295 -6.05 5.11 0.33
CA GLY A 295 -5.00 4.12 0.47
C GLY A 295 -4.26 3.89 -0.83
N GLY A 296 -3.27 3.02 -0.77
CA GLY A 296 -2.55 2.48 -1.90
C GLY A 296 -2.67 0.96 -1.93
N ILE A 297 -2.93 0.39 -3.09
CA ILE A 297 -2.97 -1.06 -3.30
C ILE A 297 -1.85 -1.42 -4.26
N GLY A 298 -0.90 -2.24 -3.81
CA GLY A 298 0.27 -2.63 -4.61
C GLY A 298 -0.13 -3.40 -5.86
N GLN A 299 0.14 -2.85 -7.06
CA GLN A 299 -0.20 -3.51 -8.33
C GLN A 299 0.62 -4.79 -8.50
N SER A 300 1.93 -4.70 -8.35
CA SER A 300 2.82 -5.86 -8.45
C SER A 300 2.58 -6.86 -7.33
N ARG A 301 2.33 -6.42 -6.09
CA ARG A 301 1.97 -7.31 -4.97
C ARG A 301 0.65 -8.04 -5.20
N LEU A 302 -0.36 -7.39 -5.78
CA LEU A 302 -1.60 -8.07 -6.17
C LEU A 302 -1.36 -9.12 -7.26
N CYS A 303 -0.57 -8.79 -8.29
CA CYS A 303 -0.19 -9.76 -9.31
C CYS A 303 0.55 -10.95 -8.70
N MET A 304 1.50 -10.71 -7.80
CA MET A 304 2.24 -11.74 -7.09
C MET A 304 1.31 -12.67 -6.29
N LEU A 305 0.39 -12.09 -5.52
CA LEU A 305 -0.61 -12.83 -4.73
C LEU A 305 -1.50 -13.71 -5.62
N LEU A 306 -2.08 -13.13 -6.68
CA LEU A 306 -3.06 -13.80 -7.52
C LEU A 306 -2.46 -14.81 -8.50
N LEU A 307 -1.17 -14.70 -8.80
CA LEU A 307 -0.44 -15.62 -9.67
C LEU A 307 0.39 -16.65 -8.87
N GLY A 308 0.45 -16.51 -7.54
CA GLY A 308 1.23 -17.39 -6.66
C GLY A 308 2.73 -17.29 -6.90
N LYS A 309 3.22 -16.11 -7.25
CA LYS A 309 4.63 -15.83 -7.50
C LYS A 309 5.38 -15.59 -6.20
N VAL A 310 6.64 -15.99 -6.14
CA VAL A 310 7.46 -15.91 -4.92
C VAL A 310 8.44 -14.75 -4.90
N HIS A 311 8.63 -14.07 -6.03
CA HIS A 311 9.45 -12.88 -6.13
C HIS A 311 8.73 -11.78 -6.92
N VAL A 312 8.75 -10.55 -6.43
CA VAL A 312 8.07 -9.43 -7.11
C VAL A 312 8.62 -9.18 -8.52
N GLY A 313 9.89 -9.49 -8.77
CA GLY A 313 10.52 -9.46 -10.09
C GLY A 313 9.92 -10.41 -11.13
N GLU A 314 9.13 -11.43 -10.72
CA GLU A 314 8.39 -12.26 -11.66
C GLU A 314 7.16 -11.55 -12.27
N VAL A 315 6.77 -10.41 -11.71
CA VAL A 315 5.59 -9.63 -12.13
C VAL A 315 5.87 -8.14 -12.35
N GLN A 316 7.10 -7.72 -12.11
CA GLN A 316 7.54 -6.34 -12.22
C GLN A 316 8.94 -6.25 -12.83
N VAL A 317 9.11 -5.43 -13.85
CA VAL A 317 10.44 -5.09 -14.37
C VAL A 317 11.07 -4.07 -13.44
N SER A 318 12.24 -4.39 -12.88
CA SER A 318 13.00 -3.53 -11.98
C SER A 318 14.49 -3.85 -12.07
N LEU A 319 15.29 -3.30 -11.15
CA LEU A 319 16.72 -3.60 -11.02
C LEU A 319 16.93 -4.48 -9.79
N TRP A 320 17.75 -5.50 -9.93
CA TRP A 320 18.09 -6.45 -8.89
C TRP A 320 19.61 -6.60 -8.81
N ASP A 321 20.11 -6.88 -7.62
CA ASP A 321 21.52 -7.20 -7.43
C ASP A 321 21.87 -8.57 -8.05
N ASP A 322 23.17 -8.76 -8.34
CA ASP A 322 23.65 -9.96 -9.02
C ASP A 322 23.42 -11.24 -8.21
N GLU A 323 23.42 -11.15 -6.87
CA GLU A 323 23.15 -12.28 -5.97
C GLU A 323 21.69 -12.73 -6.10
N THR A 324 20.74 -11.80 -6.09
CA THR A 324 19.31 -12.03 -6.33
C THR A 324 19.06 -12.66 -7.70
N VAL A 325 19.67 -12.08 -8.76
CA VAL A 325 19.53 -12.60 -10.14
C VAL A 325 20.05 -14.02 -10.26
N SER A 326 21.22 -14.30 -9.64
CA SER A 326 21.84 -15.64 -9.67
C SER A 326 20.99 -16.66 -8.92
N ALA A 327 20.55 -16.33 -7.70
CA ALA A 327 19.71 -17.21 -6.87
C ALA A 327 18.38 -17.54 -7.56
N CYS A 328 17.71 -16.55 -8.15
CA CYS A 328 16.47 -16.77 -8.91
C CYS A 328 16.71 -17.66 -10.12
N ARG A 329 17.77 -17.43 -10.90
CA ARG A 329 18.11 -18.23 -12.07
C ARG A 329 18.40 -19.70 -11.72
N GLU A 330 19.17 -19.95 -10.68
CA GLU A 330 19.49 -21.31 -10.19
C GLU A 330 18.23 -22.06 -9.74
N ALA A 331 17.26 -21.33 -9.19
CA ALA A 331 15.98 -21.89 -8.78
C ALA A 331 14.94 -22.00 -9.92
N GLY A 332 15.28 -21.58 -11.15
CA GLY A 332 14.35 -21.57 -12.27
C GLY A 332 13.25 -20.51 -12.15
N ILE A 333 13.49 -19.44 -11.41
CA ILE A 333 12.60 -18.28 -11.28
C ILE A 333 13.01 -17.25 -12.35
N GLU A 334 12.09 -16.96 -13.26
CA GLU A 334 12.30 -15.98 -14.34
C GLU A 334 11.89 -14.58 -13.84
N LEU A 335 12.87 -13.69 -13.66
CA LEU A 335 12.65 -12.26 -13.44
C LEU A 335 12.37 -11.58 -14.78
N LEU A 336 11.42 -10.58 -14.78
CA LEU A 336 11.02 -9.82 -15.98
C LEU A 336 12.09 -8.83 -16.42
#